data_4b39503a01dab6f8ebd0431d9a8f4b18
#
_entry.id   4b39503a01dab6f8ebd0431d9a8f4b18
#
_cell.length_a   1.000
_cell.length_b   1.000
_cell.length_c   1.000
_cell.angle_alpha   90.00
_cell.angle_beta   90.00
_cell.angle_gamma   90.00
#
_symmetry.space_group_name_H-M   'P 1'
#
loop_
_entity.id
_entity.type
_entity.pdbx_description
1 polymer ?
#
loop_
_entity_poly.entity_id
_entity_poly.type
_entity_poly.pdbx_seq_one_letter_code
_entity_poly.pdbx_strand_id
1 'polypeptide(L)'
;MRVLWLCNIMLPAFARMAGLPFSNREGWLTGSFEKLIHEREQEGSPELLVELGVCCPVPAELGECHRVMDVASGKEVTDSDGGAQGTVDFYGFQENLNTPEIYDRDLEDRFFAIIREFRPDIVHIFGTEFPHCLAMVRAFHHPERTLIGIQGLCCSIAEAYMADLPYSVQRRATFRDWYRKDSLEEQRHKFRMRANMEAQALRHTAHITGRTSFDRSMTSRINDDAVYHSMNETMRPDFYTDEWNIDNVEPYSIFISQGDYPLKGFHYMLEAMPAVLDKFPEAHLYVAGNSIIGNVGGAITKKRKYPEPLWITSYGMYLKKLIRRNHLKGHVTMLGKLDAAGMKERFLRSHVFVCPSIMENSPNSLCEAMLLGMPVVAAKVGGIGDLVIDGEEGILFPGGKYDELAEGIKTVFYDDNVADWLGGNARIRAQIRHNPDTNFRRLLEIYRSIAQ
;
A
#
# COMPACT_ATOMS: atom_id res chain seq x y z
N MET A 1 4.14 18.31 22.59
CA MET A 1 4.55 16.91 22.38
C MET A 1 5.29 16.81 21.05
N ARG A 2 6.50 16.25 21.07
CA ARG A 2 7.37 16.11 19.89
C ARG A 2 7.24 14.68 19.33
N VAL A 3 6.78 14.52 18.11
CA VAL A 3 6.59 13.22 17.46
C VAL A 3 7.48 13.12 16.23
N LEU A 4 8.32 12.11 16.17
CA LEU A 4 9.14 11.79 15.00
C LEU A 4 8.48 10.66 14.20
N TRP A 5 8.10 10.96 12.98
CA TRP A 5 7.62 9.98 12.02
C TRP A 5 8.79 9.36 11.24
N LEU A 6 8.88 8.05 11.20
CA LEU A 6 9.73 7.33 10.26
C LEU A 6 8.87 6.75 9.16
N CYS A 7 9.10 7.19 7.92
CA CYS A 7 8.32 6.81 6.74
C CYS A 7 9.16 5.98 5.78
N ASN A 8 8.54 5.00 5.11
CA ASN A 8 9.19 4.15 4.10
C ASN A 8 9.49 4.89 2.79
N ILE A 9 8.86 6.02 2.57
CA ILE A 9 9.03 6.86 1.38
C ILE A 9 9.05 8.34 1.74
N MET A 10 9.63 9.13 0.86
CA MET A 10 9.57 10.59 0.95
C MET A 10 8.15 11.09 0.68
N LEU A 11 7.60 11.87 1.62
CA LEU A 11 6.26 12.45 1.47
C LEU A 11 6.22 13.46 0.31
N PRO A 12 5.08 13.59 -0.39
CA PRO A 12 4.92 14.53 -1.50
C PRO A 12 5.25 15.98 -1.14
N ALA A 13 4.93 16.43 0.08
CA ALA A 13 5.25 17.77 0.55
C ALA A 13 6.77 18.00 0.56
N PHE A 14 7.54 17.07 1.13
CA PHE A 14 9.00 17.13 1.15
C PHE A 14 9.61 17.03 -0.25
N ALA A 15 9.09 16.15 -1.11
CA ALA A 15 9.54 16.03 -2.50
C ALA A 15 9.33 17.33 -3.28
N ARG A 16 8.15 17.97 -3.14
CA ARG A 16 7.88 19.28 -3.76
C ARG A 16 8.84 20.36 -3.27
N MET A 17 9.05 20.46 -1.96
CA MET A 17 10.00 21.41 -1.37
C MET A 17 11.42 21.19 -1.89
N ALA A 18 11.85 19.95 -2.08
CA ALA A 18 13.18 19.59 -2.58
C ALA A 18 13.28 19.63 -4.12
N GLY A 19 12.22 19.92 -4.86
CA GLY A 19 12.20 19.90 -6.33
C GLY A 19 12.37 18.52 -6.96
N LEU A 20 11.95 17.45 -6.24
CA LEU A 20 12.13 16.07 -6.64
C LEU A 20 10.80 15.41 -7.03
N PRO A 21 10.81 14.38 -7.89
CA PRO A 21 9.64 13.57 -8.15
C PRO A 21 9.25 12.78 -6.89
N PHE A 22 7.97 12.62 -6.65
CA PHE A 22 7.46 11.84 -5.52
C PHE A 22 6.73 10.58 -5.97
N SER A 23 6.58 9.63 -5.05
CA SER A 23 5.84 8.38 -5.26
C SER A 23 4.40 8.53 -4.77
N ASN A 24 3.44 8.00 -5.55
CA ASN A 24 2.04 7.88 -5.12
C ASN A 24 1.78 6.62 -4.25
N ARG A 25 2.83 5.94 -3.90
CA ARG A 25 2.73 4.79 -3.00
C ARG A 25 2.20 5.12 -1.63
N GLU A 26 1.93 4.90 -0.70
CA GLU A 26 1.55 5.38 0.65
C GLU A 26 0.70 6.66 0.65
N GLY A 27 -0.25 6.75 -0.28
CA GLY A 27 -1.15 7.93 -0.37
C GLY A 27 -1.92 8.23 0.92
N TRP A 28 -2.26 7.23 1.71
CA TRP A 28 -2.91 7.38 3.01
C TRP A 28 -2.03 8.15 4.03
N LEU A 29 -0.72 7.93 4.02
CA LEU A 29 0.19 8.65 4.92
C LEU A 29 0.22 10.15 4.57
N THR A 30 0.09 10.48 3.29
CA THR A 30 -0.10 11.87 2.83
C THR A 30 -1.37 12.48 3.41
N GLY A 31 -2.50 11.78 3.35
CA GLY A 31 -3.76 12.26 3.93
C GLY A 31 -3.67 12.49 5.44
N SER A 32 -3.02 11.58 6.17
CA SER A 32 -2.78 11.75 7.60
C SER A 32 -1.85 12.91 7.92
N PHE A 33 -0.80 13.11 7.11
CA PHE A 33 0.13 14.24 7.24
C PHE A 33 -0.58 15.57 6.98
N GLU A 34 -1.27 15.70 5.86
CA GLU A 34 -1.99 16.93 5.50
C GLU A 34 -3.06 17.30 6.54
N LYS A 35 -3.78 16.29 7.06
CA LYS A 35 -4.75 16.54 8.14
C LYS A 35 -4.07 17.04 9.41
N LEU A 36 -2.96 16.43 9.82
CA LEU A 36 -2.23 16.81 11.03
C LEU A 36 -1.66 18.23 10.95
N ILE A 37 -1.15 18.65 9.80
CA ILE A 37 -0.64 20.01 9.62
C ILE A 37 -1.76 21.06 9.51
N HIS A 38 -2.89 20.75 8.86
CA HIS A 38 -4.04 21.66 8.72
C HIS A 38 -4.74 21.94 10.05
N GLU A 39 -4.93 20.94 10.89
CA GLU A 39 -5.56 21.12 12.21
C GLU A 39 -4.68 21.95 13.16
N ARG A 40 -3.36 21.93 12.96
CA ARG A 40 -2.45 22.83 13.72
C ARG A 40 -2.72 24.30 13.48
N GLU A 41 -3.24 24.66 12.30
CA GLU A 41 -3.54 26.05 11.94
C GLU A 41 -4.88 26.55 12.47
N GLN A 42 -5.87 25.64 12.65
CA GLN A 42 -7.26 26.03 12.93
C GLN A 42 -7.63 26.03 14.43
N GLU A 43 -6.98 25.23 15.26
CA GLU A 43 -7.32 25.12 16.68
C GLU A 43 -6.28 25.78 17.57
N GLY A 44 -6.62 26.96 18.07
CA GLY A 44 -5.86 27.69 19.11
C GLY A 44 -5.84 26.99 20.50
N SER A 45 -5.96 25.66 20.55
CA SER A 45 -5.91 24.86 21.78
C SER A 45 -4.48 24.41 22.05
N PRO A 46 -3.80 24.95 23.08
CA PRO A 46 -2.41 24.61 23.43
C PRO A 46 -2.16 23.11 23.71
N GLU A 47 -3.22 22.37 24.02
CA GLU A 47 -3.16 20.95 24.39
C GLU A 47 -3.00 20.00 23.18
N LEU A 48 -3.14 20.51 21.94
CA LEU A 48 -3.11 19.75 20.69
C LEU A 48 -1.81 19.91 19.90
N LEU A 49 -0.86 20.71 20.35
CA LEU A 49 0.36 21.00 19.61
C LEU A 49 1.30 19.78 19.54
N VAL A 50 1.21 19.06 18.42
CA VAL A 50 2.23 18.08 18.04
C VAL A 50 3.29 18.80 17.21
N GLU A 51 4.50 18.94 17.76
CA GLU A 51 5.69 19.28 16.95
C GLU A 51 6.07 18.03 16.15
N LEU A 52 6.06 18.13 14.83
CA LEU A 52 6.27 17.00 13.94
C LEU A 52 7.65 17.06 13.29
N GLY A 53 8.42 15.98 13.45
CA GLY A 53 9.56 15.66 12.62
C GLY A 53 9.22 14.48 11.70
N VAL A 54 9.66 14.53 10.45
CA VAL A 54 9.47 13.45 9.49
C VAL A 54 10.82 12.97 8.97
N CYS A 55 11.10 11.69 9.17
CA CYS A 55 12.31 11.03 8.73
C CYS A 55 11.99 10.07 7.58
N CYS A 56 12.67 10.16 6.44
CA CYS A 56 12.40 9.31 5.28
C CYS A 56 13.67 9.06 4.43
N PRO A 57 13.70 7.93 3.68
CA PRO A 57 14.79 7.68 2.74
C PRO A 57 14.72 8.69 1.59
N VAL A 58 15.87 9.20 1.19
CA VAL A 58 15.99 10.19 0.11
C VAL A 58 16.93 9.69 -1.00
N PRO A 59 16.76 10.17 -2.26
CA PRO A 59 17.66 9.84 -3.35
C PRO A 59 19.11 10.30 -3.06
N ALA A 60 20.07 9.58 -3.64
CA ALA A 60 21.50 9.86 -3.43
C ALA A 60 21.91 11.29 -3.81
N GLU A 61 21.23 11.88 -4.80
CA GLU A 61 21.47 13.25 -5.26
C GLU A 61 21.17 14.31 -4.21
N LEU A 62 20.22 14.03 -3.30
CA LEU A 62 19.89 14.93 -2.20
C LEU A 62 20.86 14.80 -1.03
N GLY A 63 21.44 13.61 -0.85
CA GLY A 63 22.28 13.31 0.30
C GLY A 63 21.48 13.26 1.61
N GLU A 64 22.19 13.08 2.72
CA GLU A 64 21.60 13.22 4.04
C GLU A 64 21.35 14.70 4.32
N CYS A 65 20.17 15.03 4.83
CA CYS A 65 19.78 16.42 5.01
C CYS A 65 18.80 16.60 6.17
N HIS A 66 18.87 17.79 6.78
CA HIS A 66 17.81 18.33 7.61
C HIS A 66 17.27 19.58 6.94
N ARG A 67 15.96 19.68 6.79
CA ARG A 67 15.27 20.84 6.22
C ARG A 67 14.02 21.13 7.04
N VAL A 68 13.68 22.41 7.14
CA VAL A 68 12.49 22.87 7.86
C VAL A 68 11.51 23.42 6.83
N MET A 69 10.28 22.95 6.89
CA MET A 69 9.20 23.43 6.02
C MET A 69 8.23 24.30 6.82
N ASP A 70 7.95 25.49 6.33
CA ASP A 70 6.80 26.27 6.76
C ASP A 70 5.50 25.64 6.25
N VAL A 71 4.58 25.35 7.14
CA VAL A 71 3.33 24.63 6.80
C VAL A 71 2.44 25.45 5.90
N ALA A 72 2.29 26.77 6.16
CA ALA A 72 1.37 27.65 5.45
C ALA A 72 1.81 27.87 4.00
N SER A 73 3.10 28.05 3.74
CA SER A 73 3.63 28.28 2.39
C SER A 73 4.08 27.00 1.67
N GLY A 74 4.33 25.91 2.40
CA GLY A 74 4.92 24.66 1.88
C GLY A 74 6.37 24.82 1.41
N LYS A 75 7.05 25.92 1.78
CA LYS A 75 8.41 26.26 1.37
C LYS A 75 9.42 25.98 2.47
N GLU A 76 10.66 25.82 2.06
CA GLU A 76 11.78 25.69 3.00
C GLU A 76 12.02 27.01 3.73
N VAL A 77 12.20 26.92 5.04
CA VAL A 77 12.61 28.04 5.91
C VAL A 77 14.12 28.12 5.90
N THR A 78 14.69 29.25 5.48
CA THR A 78 16.14 29.43 5.33
C THR A 78 16.83 29.98 6.58
N ASP A 79 16.07 30.45 7.57
CA ASP A 79 16.59 30.97 8.82
C ASP A 79 16.32 30.03 9.98
N SER A 80 17.28 29.93 10.89
CA SER A 80 17.47 28.93 11.95
C SER A 80 16.46 28.94 13.12
N ASP A 81 15.23 29.38 12.90
CA ASP A 81 14.14 29.27 13.87
C ASP A 81 13.38 27.93 13.75
N GLY A 82 14.14 26.85 13.68
CA GLY A 82 13.61 25.51 13.78
C GLY A 82 12.88 25.31 15.11
N GLY A 83 11.61 24.89 15.05
CA GLY A 83 10.73 24.74 16.22
C GLY A 83 9.70 25.86 16.38
N ALA A 84 9.62 26.81 15.45
CA ALA A 84 8.55 27.80 15.41
C ALA A 84 7.18 27.10 15.20
N GLN A 85 6.16 27.63 15.84
CA GLN A 85 4.78 27.25 15.63
C GLN A 85 4.46 27.31 14.13
N GLY A 86 4.05 26.19 13.51
CA GLY A 86 3.75 26.15 12.06
C GLY A 86 4.87 25.59 11.17
N THR A 87 5.91 24.98 11.73
CA THR A 87 6.96 24.31 10.94
C THR A 87 6.98 22.80 11.13
N VAL A 88 7.55 22.09 10.16
CA VAL A 88 7.82 20.64 10.19
C VAL A 88 9.28 20.40 9.84
N ASP A 89 9.97 19.61 10.68
CA ASP A 89 11.33 19.18 10.42
C ASP A 89 11.35 17.96 9.49
N PHE A 90 12.13 18.01 8.40
CA PHE A 90 12.36 16.87 7.51
C PHE A 90 13.80 16.40 7.59
N TYR A 91 13.98 15.13 7.94
CA TYR A 91 15.26 14.44 7.99
C TYR A 91 15.35 13.42 6.85
N GLY A 92 16.22 13.67 5.89
CA GLY A 92 16.53 12.73 4.80
C GLY A 92 17.70 11.83 5.18
N PHE A 93 17.54 10.52 5.07
CA PHE A 93 18.62 9.55 5.24
C PHE A 93 18.85 8.72 3.99
N GLN A 94 20.08 8.19 3.85
CA GLN A 94 20.45 7.31 2.75
C GLN A 94 20.27 5.84 3.12
N GLU A 95 19.57 5.10 2.30
CA GLU A 95 19.39 3.65 2.44
C GLU A 95 19.36 2.98 1.06
N ASN A 96 19.93 1.77 0.95
CA ASN A 96 19.84 0.99 -0.27
C ASN A 96 18.49 0.25 -0.38
N LEU A 97 17.50 0.92 -0.91
CA LEU A 97 16.15 0.34 -1.10
C LEU A 97 16.10 -0.80 -2.14
N ASN A 98 17.19 -1.10 -2.85
CA ASN A 98 17.23 -2.22 -3.80
C ASN A 98 17.55 -3.56 -3.11
N THR A 99 18.12 -3.53 -1.91
CA THR A 99 18.48 -4.71 -1.12
C THR A 99 17.92 -4.61 0.31
N PRO A 100 16.59 -4.47 0.48
CA PRO A 100 15.97 -4.25 1.78
C PRO A 100 16.05 -5.47 2.72
N GLU A 101 16.58 -6.59 2.23
CA GLU A 101 16.88 -7.76 3.01
C GLU A 101 18.22 -7.70 3.76
N ILE A 102 19.05 -6.68 3.48
CA ILE A 102 20.36 -6.48 4.11
C ILE A 102 20.23 -5.39 5.18
N TYR A 103 20.59 -5.73 6.41
CA TYR A 103 20.62 -4.76 7.51
C TYR A 103 21.85 -3.86 7.42
N ASP A 104 21.64 -2.55 7.45
CA ASP A 104 22.67 -1.52 7.50
C ASP A 104 22.80 -0.98 8.94
N ARG A 105 23.94 -1.24 9.60
CA ARG A 105 24.19 -0.75 10.95
C ARG A 105 24.44 0.76 11.02
N ASP A 106 24.93 1.35 9.95
CA ASP A 106 25.21 2.79 9.93
C ASP A 106 23.93 3.61 10.08
N LEU A 107 22.75 3.02 9.79
CA LEU A 107 21.45 3.64 10.05
C LEU A 107 21.20 3.89 11.55
N GLU A 108 21.72 3.05 12.44
CA GLU A 108 21.56 3.27 13.89
C GLU A 108 22.22 4.57 14.33
N ASP A 109 23.46 4.83 13.86
CA ASP A 109 24.21 6.06 14.20
C ASP A 109 23.54 7.31 13.60
N ARG A 110 23.00 7.21 12.36
CA ARG A 110 22.27 8.29 11.71
C ARG A 110 20.98 8.63 12.48
N PHE A 111 20.20 7.63 12.84
CA PHE A 111 18.98 7.84 13.62
C PHE A 111 19.28 8.35 15.03
N PHE A 112 20.34 7.89 15.66
CA PHE A 112 20.77 8.43 16.93
C PHE A 112 21.09 9.93 16.85
N ALA A 113 21.74 10.39 15.77
CA ALA A 113 21.98 11.82 15.53
C ALA A 113 20.68 12.60 15.39
N ILE A 114 19.73 12.12 14.58
CA ILE A 114 18.40 12.73 14.37
C ILE A 114 17.62 12.80 15.70
N ILE A 115 17.60 11.70 16.46
CA ILE A 115 16.93 11.63 17.76
C ILE A 115 17.52 12.64 18.75
N ARG A 116 18.83 12.78 18.80
CA ARG A 116 19.50 13.76 19.66
C ARG A 116 19.16 15.21 19.30
N GLU A 117 19.03 15.49 18.01
CA GLU A 117 18.68 16.82 17.51
C GLU A 117 17.20 17.12 17.74
N PHE A 118 16.30 16.27 17.23
CA PHE A 118 14.87 16.47 17.32
C PHE A 118 14.30 16.23 18.72
N ARG A 119 14.90 15.34 19.54
CA ARG A 119 14.45 14.97 20.90
C ARG A 119 12.97 14.58 20.96
N PRO A 120 12.56 13.51 20.26
CA PRO A 120 11.16 13.10 20.23
C PRO A 120 10.68 12.58 21.59
N ASP A 121 9.45 12.91 21.94
CA ASP A 121 8.71 12.24 23.01
C ASP A 121 8.24 10.87 22.54
N ILE A 122 7.84 10.76 21.26
CA ILE A 122 7.35 9.54 20.62
C ILE A 122 8.01 9.37 19.26
N VAL A 123 8.40 8.14 18.94
CA VAL A 123 8.76 7.72 17.59
C VAL A 123 7.65 6.87 17.00
N HIS A 124 7.04 7.32 15.91
CA HIS A 124 6.02 6.57 15.15
C HIS A 124 6.62 6.06 13.84
N ILE A 125 6.74 4.75 13.70
CA ILE A 125 7.31 4.07 12.56
C ILE A 125 6.18 3.56 11.67
N PHE A 126 6.17 3.92 10.40
CA PHE A 126 5.15 3.52 9.43
C PHE A 126 5.67 2.39 8.54
N GLY A 127 5.36 1.14 8.92
CA GLY A 127 5.75 -0.07 8.23
C GLY A 127 7.00 -0.75 8.80
N THR A 128 7.05 -2.06 8.60
CA THR A 128 8.12 -2.95 9.08
C THR A 128 8.93 -3.56 7.94
N GLU A 129 8.61 -3.18 6.70
CA GLU A 129 9.10 -3.84 5.51
C GLU A 129 10.57 -3.53 5.19
N PHE A 130 11.16 -2.52 5.81
CA PHE A 130 12.52 -2.06 5.54
C PHE A 130 13.41 -2.14 6.79
N PRO A 131 14.74 -2.29 6.61
CA PRO A 131 15.71 -2.38 7.72
C PRO A 131 15.69 -1.17 8.64
N HIS A 132 15.36 0.01 8.12
CA HIS A 132 15.32 1.25 8.90
C HIS A 132 14.32 1.19 10.06
N CYS A 133 13.28 0.37 9.98
CA CYS A 133 12.37 0.16 11.12
C CYS A 133 13.14 -0.40 12.33
N LEU A 134 13.88 -1.48 12.14
CA LEU A 134 14.70 -2.09 13.20
C LEU A 134 15.82 -1.15 13.68
N ALA A 135 16.46 -0.44 12.76
CA ALA A 135 17.51 0.51 13.11
C ALA A 135 17.00 1.66 13.97
N MET A 136 15.83 2.22 13.66
CA MET A 136 15.19 3.27 14.46
C MET A 136 14.82 2.77 15.86
N VAL A 137 14.23 1.58 15.97
CA VAL A 137 13.87 0.97 17.26
C VAL A 137 15.11 0.80 18.13
N ARG A 138 16.23 0.36 17.57
CA ARG A 138 17.49 0.19 18.28
C ARG A 138 18.13 1.52 18.67
N ALA A 139 18.10 2.51 17.77
CA ALA A 139 18.68 3.83 18.04
C ALA A 139 17.89 4.60 19.10
N PHE A 140 16.55 4.54 19.07
CA PHE A 140 15.71 5.22 20.05
C PHE A 140 15.72 4.55 21.41
N HIS A 141 15.71 3.23 21.44
CA HIS A 141 15.85 2.40 22.66
C HIS A 141 14.85 2.73 23.79
N HIS A 142 13.65 3.16 23.43
CA HIS A 142 12.53 3.46 24.31
C HIS A 142 11.27 2.73 23.86
N PRO A 143 11.12 1.41 24.18
CA PRO A 143 9.96 0.61 23.76
C PRO A 143 8.62 1.25 24.11
N GLU A 144 8.52 1.85 25.32
CA GLU A 144 7.31 2.49 25.87
C GLU A 144 6.91 3.78 25.13
N ARG A 145 7.79 4.32 24.30
CA ARG A 145 7.55 5.53 23.49
C ARG A 145 7.70 5.27 21.99
N THR A 146 7.80 4.00 21.61
CA THR A 146 7.86 3.56 20.22
C THR A 146 6.51 3.00 19.79
N LEU A 147 5.93 3.56 18.74
CA LEU A 147 4.72 3.08 18.08
C LEU A 147 5.07 2.55 16.69
N ILE A 148 4.78 1.28 16.41
CA ILE A 148 4.97 0.69 15.07
C ILE A 148 3.62 0.50 14.39
N GLY A 149 3.41 1.18 13.27
CA GLY A 149 2.24 1.03 12.41
C GLY A 149 2.45 -0.05 11.36
N ILE A 150 1.55 -1.04 11.33
CA ILE A 150 1.63 -2.14 10.38
C ILE A 150 1.09 -1.71 9.02
N GLN A 151 1.92 -1.86 7.97
CA GLN A 151 1.55 -1.64 6.57
C GLN A 151 1.33 -2.99 5.87
N GLY A 152 2.40 -3.73 5.70
CA GLY A 152 2.42 -5.12 5.29
C GLY A 152 3.23 -5.93 6.29
N LEU A 153 3.00 -7.24 6.34
CA LEU A 153 3.72 -8.15 7.21
C LEU A 153 4.63 -9.04 6.37
N CYS A 154 5.93 -8.83 6.47
CA CYS A 154 6.94 -9.58 5.70
C CYS A 154 6.87 -11.09 5.97
N CYS A 155 6.54 -11.50 7.20
CA CYS A 155 6.34 -12.92 7.53
C CYS A 155 5.18 -13.53 6.73
N SER A 156 4.03 -12.88 6.68
CA SER A 156 2.86 -13.34 5.93
C SER A 156 3.10 -13.31 4.42
N ILE A 157 3.81 -12.28 3.94
CA ILE A 157 4.23 -12.18 2.53
C ILE A 157 5.15 -13.35 2.17
N ALA A 158 6.14 -13.66 3.00
CA ALA A 158 7.09 -14.76 2.75
C ALA A 158 6.40 -16.14 2.70
N GLU A 159 5.39 -16.35 3.53
CA GLU A 159 4.59 -17.58 3.54
C GLU A 159 3.73 -17.71 2.27
N ALA A 160 3.04 -16.64 1.90
CA ALA A 160 2.12 -16.61 0.77
C ALA A 160 2.80 -16.44 -0.60
N TYR A 161 4.08 -16.09 -0.67
CA TYR A 161 4.75 -15.62 -1.89
C TYR A 161 4.67 -16.56 -3.08
N MET A 162 4.64 -17.86 -2.82
CA MET A 162 4.57 -18.91 -3.83
C MET A 162 3.19 -19.56 -3.91
N ALA A 163 2.21 -19.09 -3.16
CA ALA A 163 0.93 -19.75 -3.02
C ALA A 163 0.30 -20.05 -4.38
N ASP A 164 -0.15 -21.29 -4.53
CA ASP A 164 -0.93 -21.80 -5.66
C ASP A 164 -0.29 -21.71 -7.06
N LEU A 165 0.92 -21.20 -7.16
CA LEU A 165 1.66 -21.29 -8.42
C LEU A 165 2.08 -22.75 -8.68
N PRO A 166 1.97 -23.24 -9.93
CA PRO A 166 2.50 -24.55 -10.29
C PRO A 166 3.97 -24.69 -9.92
N TYR A 167 4.36 -25.83 -9.39
CA TYR A 167 5.76 -26.09 -8.98
C TYR A 167 6.80 -25.80 -10.06
N SER A 168 6.45 -26.07 -11.33
CA SER A 168 7.28 -25.76 -12.48
C SER A 168 7.49 -24.23 -12.70
N VAL A 169 6.58 -23.41 -12.20
CA VAL A 169 6.68 -21.92 -12.24
C VAL A 169 7.50 -21.43 -11.06
N GLN A 170 7.25 -22.00 -9.86
CA GLN A 170 7.96 -21.62 -8.65
C GLN A 170 9.48 -21.76 -8.78
N ARG A 171 9.94 -22.88 -9.35
CA ARG A 171 11.38 -23.19 -9.52
C ARG A 171 12.02 -22.65 -10.79
N ARG A 172 11.25 -22.04 -11.66
CA ARG A 172 11.77 -21.51 -12.92
C ARG A 172 12.43 -20.16 -12.69
N ALA A 173 13.66 -20.01 -13.18
CA ALA A 173 14.31 -18.72 -13.32
C ALA A 173 14.50 -18.40 -14.82
N THR A 174 14.17 -17.19 -15.25
CA THR A 174 14.52 -16.67 -16.56
C THR A 174 15.95 -16.14 -16.53
N PHE A 175 16.52 -15.81 -17.70
CA PHE A 175 17.83 -15.15 -17.76
C PHE A 175 17.84 -13.85 -16.94
N ARG A 176 16.77 -13.06 -17.03
CA ARG A 176 16.61 -11.84 -16.25
C ARG A 176 16.57 -12.13 -14.74
N ASP A 177 15.80 -13.12 -14.31
CA ASP A 177 15.66 -13.51 -12.89
C ASP A 177 17.02 -13.95 -12.34
N TRP A 178 17.75 -14.77 -13.09
CA TRP A 178 19.10 -15.20 -12.73
C TRP A 178 20.07 -14.03 -12.60
N TYR A 179 20.08 -13.13 -13.60
CA TYR A 179 21.00 -11.99 -13.63
C TYR A 179 20.72 -11.00 -12.48
N ARG A 180 19.45 -10.77 -12.17
CA ARG A 180 19.02 -9.84 -11.11
C ARG A 180 18.90 -10.45 -9.73
N LYS A 181 19.06 -11.74 -9.59
CA LYS A 181 18.83 -12.49 -8.35
C LYS A 181 17.47 -12.16 -7.74
N ASP A 182 16.43 -12.24 -8.56
CA ASP A 182 15.07 -11.94 -8.15
C ASP A 182 14.03 -12.94 -8.70
N SER A 183 14.43 -14.24 -8.85
CA SER A 183 13.50 -15.34 -9.04
C SER A 183 12.47 -15.41 -7.90
N LEU A 184 11.37 -16.13 -8.09
CA LEU A 184 10.36 -16.28 -7.05
C LEU A 184 10.93 -16.87 -5.75
N GLU A 185 11.84 -17.83 -5.83
CA GLU A 185 12.51 -18.41 -4.65
C GLU A 185 13.41 -17.41 -3.94
N GLU A 186 14.17 -16.62 -4.70
CA GLU A 186 15.03 -15.56 -4.16
C GLU A 186 14.19 -14.46 -3.51
N GLN A 187 13.11 -14.03 -4.13
CA GLN A 187 12.20 -13.03 -3.54
C GLN A 187 11.57 -13.55 -2.23
N ARG A 188 11.09 -14.79 -2.21
CA ARG A 188 10.59 -15.40 -0.97
C ARG A 188 11.67 -15.44 0.12
N HIS A 189 12.91 -15.80 -0.25
CA HIS A 189 14.02 -15.80 0.69
C HIS A 189 14.31 -14.41 1.25
N LYS A 190 14.33 -13.40 0.40
CA LYS A 190 14.49 -11.99 0.80
C LYS A 190 13.40 -11.53 1.77
N PHE A 191 12.14 -11.89 1.52
CA PHE A 191 11.06 -11.60 2.46
C PHE A 191 11.21 -12.33 3.80
N ARG A 192 11.75 -13.54 3.84
CA ARG A 192 12.09 -14.23 5.11
C ARG A 192 13.17 -13.48 5.90
N MET A 193 14.19 -12.95 5.22
CA MET A 193 15.22 -12.14 5.89
C MET A 193 14.61 -10.85 6.47
N ARG A 194 13.75 -10.17 5.72
CA ARG A 194 13.00 -9.00 6.19
C ARG A 194 12.07 -9.34 7.35
N ALA A 195 11.38 -10.47 7.30
CA ALA A 195 10.55 -10.95 8.40
C ALA A 195 11.31 -11.16 9.72
N ASN A 196 12.59 -11.56 9.64
CA ASN A 196 13.43 -11.66 10.84
C ASN A 196 13.74 -10.27 11.44
N MET A 197 13.94 -9.24 10.62
CA MET A 197 14.13 -7.86 11.10
C MET A 197 12.83 -7.29 11.64
N GLU A 198 11.71 -7.51 10.96
CA GLU A 198 10.36 -7.17 11.40
C GLU A 198 10.07 -7.76 12.80
N ALA A 199 10.32 -9.07 12.98
CA ALA A 199 10.08 -9.71 14.26
C ALA A 199 10.97 -9.15 15.39
N GLN A 200 12.20 -8.77 15.09
CA GLN A 200 13.07 -8.10 16.07
C GLN A 200 12.54 -6.71 16.43
N ALA A 201 12.14 -5.90 15.46
CA ALA A 201 11.57 -4.57 15.71
C ALA A 201 10.29 -4.67 16.56
N LEU A 202 9.36 -5.56 16.20
CA LEU A 202 8.10 -5.75 16.91
C LEU A 202 8.29 -6.26 18.35
N ARG A 203 9.32 -7.08 18.64
CA ARG A 203 9.62 -7.52 20.00
C ARG A 203 10.19 -6.42 20.91
N HIS A 204 10.69 -5.35 20.31
CA HIS A 204 11.30 -4.24 21.04
C HIS A 204 10.44 -2.97 21.06
N THR A 205 9.14 -3.09 20.82
CA THR A 205 8.16 -2.00 21.00
C THR A 205 7.08 -2.40 21.99
N ALA A 206 6.57 -1.43 22.75
CA ALA A 206 5.41 -1.63 23.63
C ALA A 206 4.09 -1.26 22.95
N HIS A 207 4.11 -0.58 21.80
CA HIS A 207 2.91 -0.13 21.13
C HIS A 207 2.93 -0.48 19.63
N ILE A 208 1.86 -1.11 19.17
CA ILE A 208 1.65 -1.47 17.76
C ILE A 208 0.31 -0.89 17.33
N THR A 209 0.24 -0.31 16.13
CA THR A 209 -1.02 0.10 15.52
C THR A 209 -1.26 -0.62 14.20
N GLY A 210 -2.51 -0.96 13.96
CA GLY A 210 -2.94 -1.63 12.73
C GLY A 210 -4.44 -1.45 12.51
N ARG A 211 -4.95 -2.05 11.45
CA ARG A 211 -6.26 -1.74 10.88
C ARG A 211 -7.25 -2.88 10.93
N THR A 212 -6.76 -4.10 11.11
CA THR A 212 -7.53 -5.31 10.91
C THR A 212 -7.30 -6.32 12.03
N SER A 213 -8.23 -7.26 12.18
CA SER A 213 -8.07 -8.41 13.08
C SER A 213 -6.88 -9.29 12.66
N PHE A 214 -6.56 -9.30 11.37
CA PHE A 214 -5.39 -9.99 10.83
C PHE A 214 -4.08 -9.38 11.37
N ASP A 215 -3.91 -8.06 11.30
CA ASP A 215 -2.74 -7.37 11.88
C ASP A 215 -2.57 -7.71 13.35
N ARG A 216 -3.66 -7.54 14.11
CA ARG A 216 -3.68 -7.83 15.53
C ARG A 216 -3.27 -9.26 15.85
N SER A 217 -3.85 -10.22 15.12
CA SER A 217 -3.54 -11.65 15.33
C SER A 217 -2.10 -11.99 14.98
N MET A 218 -1.56 -11.41 13.91
CA MET A 218 -0.20 -11.71 13.48
C MET A 218 0.85 -11.05 14.36
N THR A 219 0.61 -9.81 14.81
CA THR A 219 1.55 -9.10 15.67
C THR A 219 1.56 -9.65 17.09
N SER A 220 0.40 -10.08 17.64
CA SER A 220 0.36 -10.71 18.96
C SER A 220 1.12 -12.05 19.01
N ARG A 221 1.24 -12.78 17.90
CA ARG A 221 2.10 -13.97 17.83
C ARG A 221 3.60 -13.65 17.94
N ILE A 222 3.99 -12.43 17.62
CA ILE A 222 5.39 -11.97 17.66
C ILE A 222 5.70 -11.29 18.99
N ASN A 223 4.78 -10.46 19.47
CA ASN A 223 4.86 -9.72 20.73
C ASN A 223 3.48 -9.59 21.36
N ASP A 224 3.18 -10.48 22.30
CA ASP A 224 1.89 -10.53 23.00
C ASP A 224 1.78 -9.50 24.12
N ASP A 225 2.90 -8.98 24.58
CA ASP A 225 2.96 -7.93 25.62
C ASP A 225 2.67 -6.52 25.07
N ALA A 226 2.76 -6.32 23.76
CA ALA A 226 2.55 -5.02 23.15
C ALA A 226 1.06 -4.62 23.17
N VAL A 227 0.80 -3.36 23.51
CA VAL A 227 -0.53 -2.76 23.41
C VAL A 227 -0.88 -2.54 21.93
N TYR A 228 -1.91 -3.21 21.44
CA TYR A 228 -2.39 -3.01 20.08
C TYR A 228 -3.45 -1.91 20.02
N HIS A 229 -3.16 -0.87 19.24
CA HIS A 229 -4.06 0.26 18.97
C HIS A 229 -4.71 0.10 17.61
N SER A 230 -6.02 -0.10 17.57
CA SER A 230 -6.77 -0.06 16.30
C SER A 230 -6.84 1.37 15.77
N MET A 231 -6.38 1.58 14.55
CA MET A 231 -6.40 2.86 13.85
C MET A 231 -6.61 2.65 12.36
N ASN A 232 -7.65 3.27 11.82
CA ASN A 232 -7.88 3.26 10.37
C ASN A 232 -7.05 4.33 9.66
N GLU A 233 -6.94 4.20 8.36
CA GLU A 233 -6.20 5.13 7.50
C GLU A 233 -7.12 6.18 6.88
N THR A 234 -6.59 7.38 6.70
CA THR A 234 -7.19 8.42 5.87
C THR A 234 -6.69 8.25 4.45
N MET A 235 -7.59 8.00 3.52
CA MET A 235 -7.22 7.83 2.11
C MET A 235 -6.82 9.17 1.47
N ARG A 236 -6.33 9.12 0.24
CA ARG A 236 -5.99 10.32 -0.53
C ARG A 236 -7.24 11.17 -0.77
N PRO A 237 -7.15 12.51 -0.69
CA PRO A 237 -8.29 13.43 -0.85
C PRO A 237 -9.08 13.22 -2.15
N ASP A 238 -8.39 12.85 -3.23
CA ASP A 238 -8.97 12.60 -4.56
C ASP A 238 -10.15 11.61 -4.56
N PHE A 239 -10.18 10.66 -3.61
CA PHE A 239 -11.17 9.58 -3.59
C PHE A 239 -12.42 9.87 -2.76
N TYR A 240 -12.50 11.06 -2.13
CA TYR A 240 -13.69 11.46 -1.36
C TYR A 240 -14.67 12.33 -2.17
N THR A 241 -14.28 12.82 -3.35
CA THR A 241 -14.98 13.89 -4.07
C THR A 241 -15.91 13.41 -5.17
N ASP A 242 -15.62 12.26 -5.77
CA ASP A 242 -16.38 11.71 -6.91
C ASP A 242 -17.17 10.47 -6.50
N GLU A 243 -18.09 10.08 -7.34
CA GLU A 243 -18.94 8.91 -7.13
C GLU A 243 -19.06 8.08 -8.40
N TRP A 244 -18.91 6.78 -8.24
CA TRP A 244 -19.13 5.80 -9.30
C TRP A 244 -20.62 5.77 -9.67
N ASN A 245 -20.90 5.64 -10.96
CA ASN A 245 -22.25 5.57 -11.49
C ASN A 245 -22.26 4.58 -12.63
N ILE A 246 -23.21 3.64 -12.61
CA ILE A 246 -23.36 2.58 -13.61
C ILE A 246 -23.57 3.13 -15.04
N ASP A 247 -24.22 4.28 -15.18
CA ASP A 247 -24.47 4.90 -16.49
C ASP A 247 -23.20 5.41 -17.19
N ASN A 248 -22.09 5.56 -16.44
CA ASN A 248 -20.84 6.12 -16.93
C ASN A 248 -19.73 5.09 -17.15
N VAL A 249 -19.99 3.82 -16.88
CA VAL A 249 -18.97 2.78 -17.00
C VAL A 249 -18.83 2.23 -18.41
N GLU A 250 -17.71 1.64 -18.71
CA GLU A 250 -17.53 0.74 -19.84
C GLU A 250 -18.21 -0.61 -19.46
N PRO A 251 -19.31 -1.02 -20.11
CA PRO A 251 -20.03 -2.24 -19.73
C PRO A 251 -19.10 -3.47 -19.71
N TYR A 252 -19.29 -4.34 -18.70
CA TYR A 252 -18.52 -5.57 -18.49
C TYR A 252 -17.01 -5.37 -18.36
N SER A 253 -16.59 -4.18 -17.98
CA SER A 253 -15.17 -3.89 -17.72
C SER A 253 -14.78 -4.26 -16.30
N ILE A 254 -13.66 -4.97 -16.17
CA ILE A 254 -13.08 -5.44 -14.92
C ILE A 254 -11.79 -4.67 -14.68
N PHE A 255 -11.56 -4.16 -13.47
CA PHE A 255 -10.34 -3.47 -13.14
C PHE A 255 -9.59 -4.16 -12.00
N ILE A 256 -8.27 -4.35 -12.18
CA ILE A 256 -7.31 -4.76 -11.15
C ILE A 256 -6.25 -3.67 -11.01
N SER A 257 -6.02 -3.21 -9.79
CA SER A 257 -5.07 -2.11 -9.50
C SER A 257 -3.60 -2.49 -9.67
N GLN A 258 -3.26 -3.78 -9.63
CA GLN A 258 -1.88 -4.25 -9.74
C GLN A 258 -1.80 -5.71 -10.17
N GLY A 259 -0.92 -6.03 -11.14
CA GLY A 259 -0.75 -7.37 -11.65
C GLY A 259 0.70 -7.83 -11.81
N ASP A 260 1.67 -7.13 -11.21
CA ASP A 260 3.09 -7.31 -11.51
C ASP A 260 3.83 -8.32 -10.62
N TYR A 261 3.18 -8.88 -9.61
CA TYR A 261 3.75 -9.97 -8.79
C TYR A 261 2.66 -10.94 -8.28
N PRO A 262 3.04 -12.19 -7.94
CA PRO A 262 2.08 -13.26 -7.71
C PRO A 262 1.02 -12.99 -6.64
N LEU A 263 1.41 -12.33 -5.53
CA LEU A 263 0.51 -12.06 -4.40
C LEU A 263 -0.75 -11.27 -4.78
N LYS A 264 -0.71 -10.51 -5.88
CA LYS A 264 -1.87 -9.76 -6.39
C LYS A 264 -2.86 -10.61 -7.20
N GLY A 265 -2.59 -11.89 -7.36
CA GLY A 265 -3.57 -12.85 -7.89
C GLY A 265 -3.99 -12.65 -9.35
N PHE A 266 -3.21 -11.90 -10.16
CA PHE A 266 -3.56 -11.68 -11.57
C PHE A 266 -3.75 -13.00 -12.34
N HIS A 267 -3.01 -14.04 -12.00
CA HIS A 267 -3.18 -15.38 -12.58
C HIS A 267 -4.55 -15.99 -12.25
N TYR A 268 -5.15 -15.75 -11.08
CA TYR A 268 -6.51 -16.20 -10.76
C TYR A 268 -7.53 -15.51 -11.65
N MET A 269 -7.37 -14.21 -11.89
CA MET A 269 -8.25 -13.49 -12.79
C MET A 269 -8.16 -14.05 -14.22
N LEU A 270 -6.95 -14.38 -14.70
CA LEU A 270 -6.78 -15.00 -16.02
C LEU A 270 -7.38 -16.41 -16.12
N GLU A 271 -7.48 -17.14 -14.99
CA GLU A 271 -8.19 -18.43 -14.94
C GLU A 271 -9.71 -18.26 -14.84
N ALA A 272 -10.20 -17.20 -14.20
CA ALA A 272 -11.64 -16.90 -14.09
C ALA A 272 -12.26 -16.37 -15.41
N MET A 273 -11.46 -15.63 -16.20
CA MET A 273 -11.94 -14.95 -17.43
C MET A 273 -12.70 -15.86 -18.41
N PRO A 274 -12.32 -17.12 -18.70
CA PRO A 274 -13.09 -17.96 -19.61
C PRO A 274 -14.55 -18.16 -19.19
N ALA A 275 -14.80 -18.34 -17.87
CA ALA A 275 -16.15 -18.52 -17.34
C ALA A 275 -16.97 -17.21 -17.37
N VAL A 276 -16.31 -16.06 -17.28
CA VAL A 276 -16.94 -14.74 -17.47
C VAL A 276 -17.28 -14.53 -18.94
N LEU A 277 -16.35 -14.78 -19.85
CA LEU A 277 -16.51 -14.59 -21.29
C LEU A 277 -17.57 -15.51 -21.92
N ASP A 278 -17.82 -16.69 -21.33
CA ASP A 278 -18.90 -17.59 -21.75
C ASP A 278 -20.29 -16.92 -21.65
N LYS A 279 -20.48 -16.03 -20.70
CA LYS A 279 -21.74 -15.29 -20.47
C LYS A 279 -21.69 -13.85 -20.98
N PHE A 280 -20.55 -13.24 -20.91
CA PHE A 280 -20.31 -11.85 -21.29
C PHE A 280 -19.13 -11.77 -22.28
N PRO A 281 -19.35 -12.09 -23.57
CA PRO A 281 -18.26 -12.17 -24.57
C PRO A 281 -17.52 -10.85 -24.77
N GLU A 282 -18.11 -9.72 -24.40
CA GLU A 282 -17.53 -8.38 -24.51
C GLU A 282 -16.70 -8.00 -23.25
N ALA A 283 -16.68 -8.87 -22.23
CA ALA A 283 -15.95 -8.57 -21.00
C ALA A 283 -14.46 -8.28 -21.25
N HIS A 284 -13.96 -7.23 -20.58
CA HIS A 284 -12.60 -6.77 -20.77
C HIS A 284 -11.92 -6.50 -19.43
N LEU A 285 -10.69 -6.99 -19.30
CA LEU A 285 -9.85 -6.85 -18.09
C LEU A 285 -8.80 -5.76 -18.28
N TYR A 286 -8.85 -4.75 -17.44
CA TYR A 286 -7.86 -3.69 -17.33
C TYR A 286 -6.97 -3.93 -16.11
N VAL A 287 -5.66 -3.87 -16.30
CA VAL A 287 -4.68 -4.16 -15.24
C VAL A 287 -3.68 -3.02 -15.15
N ALA A 288 -3.64 -2.34 -14.00
CA ALA A 288 -2.61 -1.35 -13.72
C ALA A 288 -1.34 -1.99 -13.12
N GLY A 289 -0.29 -1.19 -12.93
CA GLY A 289 1.00 -1.62 -12.44
C GLY A 289 2.04 -1.83 -13.53
N ASN A 290 3.22 -2.35 -13.17
CA ASN A 290 4.25 -2.62 -14.16
C ASN A 290 3.82 -3.76 -15.10
N SER A 291 3.88 -3.52 -16.41
CA SER A 291 3.64 -4.60 -17.36
C SER A 291 4.83 -5.56 -17.38
N ILE A 292 4.61 -6.77 -16.86
CA ILE A 292 5.61 -7.86 -16.88
C ILE A 292 5.38 -8.84 -18.04
N ILE A 293 4.31 -8.68 -18.80
CA ILE A 293 3.92 -9.54 -19.93
C ILE A 293 4.11 -8.88 -21.29
N GLY A 294 4.60 -7.64 -21.33
CA GLY A 294 4.74 -6.89 -22.59
C GLY A 294 3.41 -6.46 -23.20
N ASN A 295 3.40 -6.22 -24.49
CA ASN A 295 2.19 -5.82 -25.22
C ASN A 295 1.24 -7.01 -25.38
N VAL A 296 0.27 -7.10 -24.49
CA VAL A 296 -0.89 -7.96 -24.65
C VAL A 296 -2.10 -7.03 -24.60
N GLY A 297 -2.92 -7.02 -25.68
CA GLY A 297 -4.13 -6.21 -25.69
C GLY A 297 -4.05 -4.78 -26.23
N GLY A 298 -2.89 -4.24 -26.56
CA GLY A 298 -2.82 -3.07 -27.47
C GLY A 298 -2.40 -1.72 -26.93
N ALA A 299 -2.44 -1.40 -25.68
CA ALA A 299 -2.05 -0.05 -25.22
C ALA A 299 -0.80 -0.06 -24.32
N ILE A 300 0.38 -0.28 -24.90
CA ILE A 300 1.61 0.13 -24.22
C ILE A 300 2.17 1.37 -24.86
N THR A 301 2.18 2.43 -24.09
CA THR A 301 2.73 3.73 -24.45
C THR A 301 4.25 3.77 -24.53
N LYS A 302 4.98 2.75 -24.10
CA LYS A 302 6.45 2.68 -24.20
C LYS A 302 6.92 1.35 -24.81
N LYS A 303 7.46 1.38 -26.02
CA LYS A 303 8.25 0.25 -26.57
C LYS A 303 9.42 -0.02 -25.62
N ARG A 304 9.56 -1.29 -25.16
CA ARG A 304 10.72 -1.67 -24.36
C ARG A 304 11.98 -1.62 -25.24
N LYS A 305 13.03 -1.00 -24.69
CA LYS A 305 14.31 -0.80 -25.37
C LYS A 305 15.04 -2.12 -25.66
N TYR A 306 14.76 -3.17 -24.88
CA TYR A 306 15.49 -4.43 -24.92
C TYR A 306 14.58 -5.60 -25.32
N PRO A 307 15.13 -6.67 -25.93
CA PRO A 307 14.38 -7.88 -26.28
C PRO A 307 13.81 -8.61 -25.05
N GLU A 308 12.75 -9.37 -25.25
CA GLU A 308 11.96 -10.00 -24.18
C GLU A 308 12.77 -10.84 -23.18
N PRO A 309 13.75 -11.68 -23.59
CA PRO A 309 14.51 -12.49 -22.64
C PRO A 309 15.27 -11.69 -21.57
N LEU A 310 15.54 -10.41 -21.83
CA LEU A 310 16.28 -9.54 -20.92
C LEU A 310 15.41 -8.87 -19.85
N TRP A 311 14.08 -9.00 -19.94
CA TRP A 311 13.19 -8.33 -18.99
C TRP A 311 12.02 -9.19 -18.47
N ILE A 312 11.70 -10.32 -19.11
CA ILE A 312 10.57 -11.13 -18.70
C ILE A 312 10.92 -11.97 -17.46
N THR A 313 10.02 -11.97 -16.48
CA THR A 313 10.11 -12.81 -15.28
C THR A 313 9.51 -14.19 -15.52
N SER A 314 9.84 -15.18 -14.67
CA SER A 314 9.19 -16.49 -14.68
C SER A 314 7.67 -16.38 -14.51
N TYR A 315 7.23 -15.51 -13.61
CA TYR A 315 5.80 -15.20 -13.44
C TYR A 315 5.18 -14.56 -14.67
N GLY A 316 5.85 -13.60 -15.30
CA GLY A 316 5.40 -12.98 -16.55
C GLY A 316 5.27 -13.98 -17.70
N MET A 317 6.18 -14.96 -17.80
CA MET A 317 6.05 -16.05 -18.75
C MET A 317 4.83 -16.95 -18.48
N TYR A 318 4.54 -17.20 -17.21
CA TYR A 318 3.37 -17.96 -16.78
C TYR A 318 2.07 -17.23 -17.16
N LEU A 319 1.96 -15.95 -16.86
CA LEU A 319 0.80 -15.13 -17.27
C LEU A 319 0.60 -15.12 -18.79
N LYS A 320 1.67 -14.99 -19.58
CA LYS A 320 1.58 -15.09 -21.05
C LYS A 320 1.09 -16.47 -21.52
N LYS A 321 1.48 -17.54 -20.83
CA LYS A 321 0.96 -18.89 -21.10
C LYS A 321 -0.52 -18.97 -20.80
N LEU A 322 -0.99 -18.39 -19.67
CA LEU A 322 -2.42 -18.37 -19.31
C LEU A 322 -3.25 -17.59 -20.34
N ILE A 323 -2.81 -16.40 -20.73
CA ILE A 323 -3.50 -15.58 -21.74
C ILE A 323 -3.64 -16.35 -23.07
N ARG A 324 -2.61 -17.07 -23.48
CA ARG A 324 -2.70 -17.90 -24.71
C ARG A 324 -3.58 -19.12 -24.55
N ARG A 325 -3.44 -19.85 -23.44
CA ARG A 325 -4.20 -21.07 -23.16
C ARG A 325 -5.71 -20.80 -23.06
N ASN A 326 -6.06 -19.69 -22.42
CA ASN A 326 -7.42 -19.29 -22.14
C ASN A 326 -8.00 -18.36 -23.23
N HIS A 327 -7.32 -18.21 -24.38
CA HIS A 327 -7.74 -17.41 -25.53
C HIS A 327 -8.08 -15.94 -25.21
N LEU A 328 -7.40 -15.34 -24.23
CA LEU A 328 -7.70 -13.99 -23.71
C LEU A 328 -7.06 -12.85 -24.52
N LYS A 329 -6.47 -13.13 -25.69
CA LYS A 329 -5.94 -12.09 -26.57
C LYS A 329 -7.08 -11.16 -27.02
N GLY A 330 -6.95 -9.88 -26.75
CA GLY A 330 -7.99 -8.88 -27.03
C GLY A 330 -8.91 -8.58 -25.84
N HIS A 331 -8.89 -9.40 -24.79
CA HIS A 331 -9.70 -9.20 -23.58
C HIS A 331 -8.90 -8.69 -22.36
N VAL A 332 -7.62 -8.42 -22.51
CA VAL A 332 -6.74 -7.96 -21.43
C VAL A 332 -5.92 -6.75 -21.90
N THR A 333 -5.99 -5.67 -21.16
CA THR A 333 -5.19 -4.46 -21.40
C THR A 333 -4.32 -4.13 -20.17
N MET A 334 -3.00 -4.02 -20.38
CA MET A 334 -2.07 -3.54 -19.36
C MET A 334 -1.95 -2.02 -19.44
N LEU A 335 -2.45 -1.30 -18.45
CA LEU A 335 -2.48 0.16 -18.41
C LEU A 335 -1.11 0.79 -18.08
N GLY A 336 -0.20 0.02 -17.49
CA GLY A 336 1.01 0.57 -16.92
C GLY A 336 0.78 1.17 -15.53
N LYS A 337 1.78 1.91 -15.02
CA LYS A 337 1.63 2.63 -13.75
C LYS A 337 0.70 3.81 -13.93
N LEU A 338 -0.32 3.90 -13.10
CA LEU A 338 -1.23 5.03 -13.01
C LEU A 338 -0.89 5.87 -11.76
N ASP A 339 -1.04 7.17 -11.89
CA ASP A 339 -1.06 8.09 -10.74
C ASP A 339 -2.45 8.10 -10.07
N ALA A 340 -2.64 8.95 -9.06
CA ALA A 340 -3.92 9.02 -8.34
C ALA A 340 -5.09 9.36 -9.26
N ALA A 341 -4.90 10.33 -10.15
CA ALA A 341 -5.93 10.77 -11.09
C ALA A 341 -6.28 9.66 -12.09
N GLY A 342 -5.29 9.00 -12.68
CA GLY A 342 -5.49 7.88 -13.59
C GLY A 342 -6.11 6.65 -12.92
N MET A 343 -5.77 6.39 -11.64
CA MET A 343 -6.43 5.35 -10.85
C MET A 343 -7.91 5.68 -10.64
N LYS A 344 -8.22 6.90 -10.19
CA LYS A 344 -9.59 7.36 -9.98
C LYS A 344 -10.41 7.31 -11.27
N GLU A 345 -9.87 7.82 -12.38
CA GLU A 345 -10.54 7.73 -13.68
C GLU A 345 -10.85 6.28 -14.05
N ARG A 346 -9.90 5.35 -13.85
CA ARG A 346 -10.14 3.96 -14.20
C ARG A 346 -11.15 3.27 -13.29
N PHE A 347 -11.18 3.58 -11.99
CA PHE A 347 -12.25 3.12 -11.09
C PHE A 347 -13.61 3.60 -11.58
N LEU A 348 -13.78 4.89 -11.83
CA LEU A 348 -15.06 5.47 -12.24
C LEU A 348 -15.57 4.96 -13.61
N ARG A 349 -14.69 4.48 -14.47
CA ARG A 349 -15.03 3.94 -15.79
C ARG A 349 -15.16 2.43 -15.84
N SER A 350 -14.82 1.73 -14.77
CA SER A 350 -14.93 0.27 -14.75
C SER A 350 -16.23 -0.19 -14.10
N HIS A 351 -16.79 -1.29 -14.60
CA HIS A 351 -18.03 -1.86 -14.08
C HIS A 351 -17.81 -2.54 -12.73
N VAL A 352 -16.68 -3.22 -12.52
CA VAL A 352 -16.35 -3.87 -11.25
C VAL A 352 -14.86 -3.77 -10.94
N PHE A 353 -14.52 -3.51 -9.67
CA PHE A 353 -13.16 -3.65 -9.16
C PHE A 353 -12.94 -5.05 -8.61
N VAL A 354 -11.85 -5.67 -8.98
CA VAL A 354 -11.48 -7.01 -8.49
C VAL A 354 -10.17 -6.95 -7.71
N CYS A 355 -10.20 -7.50 -6.49
CA CYS A 355 -9.01 -7.70 -5.66
C CYS A 355 -8.76 -9.20 -5.46
N PRO A 356 -8.14 -9.92 -6.41
CA PRO A 356 -7.99 -11.37 -6.40
C PRO A 356 -6.73 -11.81 -5.64
N SER A 357 -6.28 -11.00 -4.70
CA SER A 357 -5.01 -11.18 -4.01
C SER A 357 -4.95 -12.49 -3.22
N ILE A 358 -3.76 -13.04 -3.09
CA ILE A 358 -3.48 -14.26 -2.29
C ILE A 358 -3.34 -13.89 -0.82
N MET A 359 -2.80 -12.73 -0.54
CA MET A 359 -2.63 -12.18 0.81
C MET A 359 -2.69 -10.67 0.75
N GLU A 360 -3.46 -10.08 1.63
CA GLU A 360 -3.58 -8.64 1.84
C GLU A 360 -3.73 -8.34 3.32
N ASN A 361 -3.19 -7.22 3.73
CA ASN A 361 -3.46 -6.68 5.04
C ASN A 361 -4.69 -5.77 5.01
N SER A 362 -4.54 -4.59 4.41
CA SER A 362 -5.61 -3.63 4.15
C SER A 362 -5.29 -2.93 2.84
N PRO A 363 -5.75 -3.46 1.69
CA PRO A 363 -5.35 -2.93 0.39
C PRO A 363 -6.01 -1.57 0.11
N ASN A 364 -5.21 -0.51 0.01
CA ASN A 364 -5.68 0.85 -0.25
C ASN A 364 -6.57 0.95 -1.49
N SER A 365 -6.25 0.21 -2.55
CA SER A 365 -7.05 0.23 -3.78
C SER A 365 -8.46 -0.32 -3.59
N LEU A 366 -8.68 -1.26 -2.68
CA LEU A 366 -10.01 -1.73 -2.32
C LEU A 366 -10.77 -0.63 -1.55
N CYS A 367 -10.12 0.01 -0.59
CA CYS A 367 -10.70 1.11 0.18
C CYS A 367 -11.02 2.32 -0.71
N GLU A 368 -10.17 2.63 -1.70
CA GLU A 368 -10.38 3.67 -2.69
C GLU A 368 -11.57 3.36 -3.61
N ALA A 369 -11.70 2.13 -4.09
CA ALA A 369 -12.85 1.68 -4.88
C ALA A 369 -14.16 1.80 -4.08
N MET A 370 -14.15 1.36 -2.81
CA MET A 370 -15.28 1.48 -1.91
C MET A 370 -15.66 2.93 -1.62
N LEU A 371 -14.69 3.84 -1.41
CA LEU A 371 -14.95 5.27 -1.21
C LEU A 371 -15.64 5.91 -2.41
N LEU A 372 -15.29 5.48 -3.63
CA LEU A 372 -15.96 5.92 -4.84
C LEU A 372 -17.35 5.31 -5.03
N GLY A 373 -17.73 4.29 -4.25
CA GLY A 373 -19.01 3.60 -4.41
C GLY A 373 -19.01 2.57 -5.54
N MET A 374 -17.83 2.11 -5.95
CA MET A 374 -17.71 1.10 -6.99
C MET A 374 -17.96 -0.30 -6.42
N PRO A 375 -18.72 -1.18 -7.10
CA PRO A 375 -18.90 -2.56 -6.68
C PRO A 375 -17.58 -3.31 -6.68
N VAL A 376 -17.32 -4.09 -5.63
CA VAL A 376 -16.06 -4.80 -5.43
C VAL A 376 -16.26 -6.30 -5.31
N VAL A 377 -15.35 -7.08 -5.94
CA VAL A 377 -15.23 -8.52 -5.77
C VAL A 377 -13.83 -8.82 -5.26
N ALA A 378 -13.72 -9.38 -4.06
CA ALA A 378 -12.43 -9.52 -3.40
C ALA A 378 -12.21 -10.92 -2.81
N ALA A 379 -10.96 -11.38 -2.80
CA ALA A 379 -10.61 -12.61 -2.12
C ALA A 379 -10.70 -12.45 -0.59
N LYS A 380 -11.37 -13.35 0.10
CA LYS A 380 -11.47 -13.38 1.57
C LYS A 380 -10.17 -13.87 2.18
N VAL A 381 -9.14 -13.01 2.16
CA VAL A 381 -7.79 -13.32 2.66
C VAL A 381 -7.29 -12.19 3.56
N GLY A 382 -6.45 -12.55 4.54
CA GLY A 382 -5.85 -11.59 5.46
C GLY A 382 -6.89 -10.70 6.14
N GLY A 383 -6.76 -9.38 6.00
CA GLY A 383 -7.64 -8.40 6.61
C GLY A 383 -8.84 -7.95 5.74
N ILE A 384 -9.02 -8.50 4.54
CA ILE A 384 -10.12 -8.08 3.65
C ILE A 384 -11.50 -8.29 4.28
N GLY A 385 -11.68 -9.37 5.06
CA GLY A 385 -12.94 -9.62 5.76
C GLY A 385 -13.34 -8.59 6.81
N ASP A 386 -12.39 -7.75 7.26
CA ASP A 386 -12.70 -6.61 8.15
C ASP A 386 -13.12 -5.35 7.38
N LEU A 387 -12.83 -5.32 6.08
CA LEU A 387 -13.10 -4.18 5.20
C LEU A 387 -14.47 -4.28 4.54
N VAL A 388 -14.85 -5.50 4.13
CA VAL A 388 -16.03 -5.77 3.29
C VAL A 388 -16.91 -6.81 3.97
N ILE A 389 -18.19 -6.52 4.14
CA ILE A 389 -19.21 -7.51 4.52
C ILE A 389 -19.71 -8.19 3.24
N ASP A 390 -19.52 -9.51 3.20
CA ASP A 390 -19.87 -10.33 2.04
C ASP A 390 -21.38 -10.28 1.73
N GLY A 391 -21.70 -10.03 0.47
CA GLY A 391 -23.08 -9.92 -0.02
C GLY A 391 -23.79 -8.61 0.34
N GLU A 392 -23.18 -7.71 1.10
CA GLU A 392 -23.74 -6.41 1.48
C GLU A 392 -22.93 -5.23 0.94
N GLU A 393 -21.62 -5.25 1.10
CA GLU A 393 -20.70 -4.17 0.73
C GLU A 393 -19.76 -4.56 -0.42
N GLY A 394 -19.93 -5.77 -0.93
CA GLY A 394 -19.16 -6.38 -2.01
C GLY A 394 -19.36 -7.88 -2.00
N ILE A 395 -18.71 -8.58 -2.90
CA ILE A 395 -18.74 -10.03 -2.98
C ILE A 395 -17.37 -10.56 -2.57
N LEU A 396 -17.33 -11.44 -1.56
CA LEU A 396 -16.13 -12.12 -1.13
C LEU A 396 -16.10 -13.56 -1.64
N PHE A 397 -14.98 -13.97 -2.19
CA PHE A 397 -14.75 -15.35 -2.60
C PHE A 397 -13.55 -15.96 -1.84
N PRO A 398 -13.52 -17.27 -1.59
CA PRO A 398 -12.39 -17.91 -0.92
C PRO A 398 -11.10 -17.79 -1.76
N GLY A 399 -9.98 -17.47 -1.12
CA GLY A 399 -8.69 -17.35 -1.80
C GLY A 399 -8.36 -18.58 -2.64
N GLY A 400 -7.87 -18.40 -3.86
CA GLY A 400 -7.53 -19.47 -4.79
C GLY A 400 -8.71 -20.08 -5.56
N LYS A 401 -9.95 -19.67 -5.29
CA LYS A 401 -11.15 -20.18 -5.94
C LYS A 401 -11.59 -19.28 -7.12
N TYR A 402 -10.91 -19.43 -8.25
CA TYR A 402 -11.18 -18.61 -9.43
C TYR A 402 -12.56 -18.87 -10.07
N ASP A 403 -13.18 -20.04 -9.83
CA ASP A 403 -14.56 -20.30 -10.26
C ASP A 403 -15.53 -19.40 -9.48
N GLU A 404 -15.36 -19.29 -8.17
CA GLU A 404 -16.18 -18.41 -7.32
C GLU A 404 -15.90 -16.92 -7.60
N LEU A 405 -14.67 -16.57 -7.96
CA LEU A 405 -14.33 -15.23 -8.48
C LEU A 405 -15.15 -14.91 -9.74
N ALA A 406 -15.23 -15.86 -10.68
CA ALA A 406 -16.00 -15.68 -11.90
C ALA A 406 -17.50 -15.51 -11.61
N GLU A 407 -18.06 -16.28 -10.66
CA GLU A 407 -19.47 -16.12 -10.23
C GLU A 407 -19.70 -14.75 -9.59
N GLY A 408 -18.80 -14.29 -8.72
CA GLY A 408 -18.91 -12.95 -8.11
C GLY A 408 -18.93 -11.84 -9.16
N ILE A 409 -18.06 -11.91 -10.17
CA ILE A 409 -18.06 -10.93 -11.28
C ILE A 409 -19.37 -11.00 -12.09
N LYS A 410 -19.83 -12.20 -12.41
CA LYS A 410 -21.07 -12.39 -13.15
C LYS A 410 -22.30 -11.87 -12.39
N THR A 411 -22.32 -12.03 -11.06
CA THR A 411 -23.40 -11.49 -10.21
C THR A 411 -23.51 -9.98 -10.38
N VAL A 412 -22.40 -9.27 -10.37
CA VAL A 412 -22.36 -7.81 -10.61
C VAL A 412 -22.80 -7.45 -12.02
N PHE A 413 -22.43 -8.24 -13.01
CA PHE A 413 -22.74 -7.98 -14.42
C PHE A 413 -24.18 -8.30 -14.84
N TYR A 414 -24.88 -9.17 -14.11
CA TYR A 414 -26.25 -9.57 -14.43
C TYR A 414 -27.30 -8.53 -14.06
N ASP A 415 -27.04 -7.70 -13.04
CA ASP A 415 -28.02 -6.77 -12.51
C ASP A 415 -27.36 -5.47 -12.02
N ASP A 416 -27.61 -4.40 -12.75
CA ASP A 416 -27.10 -3.06 -12.43
C ASP A 416 -27.59 -2.57 -11.07
N ASN A 417 -28.78 -2.99 -10.62
CA ASN A 417 -29.28 -2.63 -9.29
C ASN A 417 -28.45 -3.32 -8.18
N VAL A 418 -27.96 -4.53 -8.42
CA VAL A 418 -27.07 -5.21 -7.47
C VAL A 418 -25.72 -4.49 -7.43
N ALA A 419 -25.18 -4.07 -8.59
CA ALA A 419 -23.96 -3.30 -8.67
C ALA A 419 -24.07 -1.98 -7.88
N ASP A 420 -25.13 -1.20 -8.11
CA ASP A 420 -25.41 0.07 -7.41
C ASP A 420 -25.59 -0.14 -5.91
N TRP A 421 -26.34 -1.18 -5.52
CA TRP A 421 -26.59 -1.47 -4.11
C TRP A 421 -25.33 -1.85 -3.35
N LEU A 422 -24.51 -2.76 -3.90
CA LEU A 422 -23.21 -3.15 -3.32
C LEU A 422 -22.25 -1.96 -3.22
N GLY A 423 -22.15 -1.18 -4.31
CA GLY A 423 -21.28 0.00 -4.37
C GLY A 423 -21.71 1.09 -3.38
N GLY A 424 -23.02 1.37 -3.28
CA GLY A 424 -23.58 2.35 -2.33
C GLY A 424 -23.31 1.98 -0.87
N ASN A 425 -23.51 0.71 -0.49
CA ASN A 425 -23.19 0.22 0.85
C ASN A 425 -21.68 0.25 1.14
N ALA A 426 -20.87 -0.17 0.17
CA ALA A 426 -19.41 -0.08 0.25
C ALA A 426 -18.95 1.37 0.54
N ARG A 427 -19.54 2.36 -0.14
CA ARG A 427 -19.24 3.77 0.05
C ARG A 427 -19.56 4.25 1.46
N ILE A 428 -20.75 3.92 1.96
CA ILE A 428 -21.16 4.28 3.34
C ILE A 428 -20.17 3.71 4.35
N ARG A 429 -19.83 2.44 4.21
CA ARG A 429 -18.82 1.77 5.07
C ARG A 429 -17.46 2.45 5.01
N ALA A 430 -16.98 2.71 3.81
CA ALA A 430 -15.67 3.31 3.60
C ALA A 430 -15.61 4.77 4.11
N GLN A 431 -16.65 5.56 3.93
CA GLN A 431 -16.74 6.93 4.46
C GLN A 431 -16.67 6.97 5.99
N ILE A 432 -17.31 6.03 6.68
CA ILE A 432 -17.22 5.90 8.14
C ILE A 432 -15.81 5.49 8.55
N ARG A 433 -15.27 4.45 7.92
CA ARG A 433 -13.97 3.85 8.28
C ARG A 433 -12.80 4.79 8.01
N HIS A 434 -12.85 5.48 6.89
CA HIS A 434 -11.78 6.36 6.42
C HIS A 434 -12.06 7.85 6.67
N ASN A 435 -12.94 8.16 7.61
CA ASN A 435 -13.25 9.54 7.97
C ASN A 435 -12.00 10.26 8.51
N PRO A 436 -11.53 11.34 7.85
CA PRO A 436 -10.28 12.00 8.22
C PRO A 436 -10.27 12.54 9.65
N ASP A 437 -11.38 13.14 10.10
CA ASP A 437 -11.48 13.76 11.42
C ASP A 437 -11.47 12.71 12.54
N THR A 438 -12.16 11.60 12.32
CA THR A 438 -12.20 10.49 13.29
C THR A 438 -10.84 9.80 13.39
N ASN A 439 -10.18 9.56 12.27
CA ASN A 439 -8.87 8.92 12.23
C ASN A 439 -7.79 9.83 12.82
N PHE A 440 -7.86 11.13 12.56
CA PHE A 440 -6.97 12.13 13.17
C PHE A 440 -7.13 12.18 14.69
N ARG A 441 -8.35 12.29 15.21
CA ARG A 441 -8.60 12.26 16.67
C ARG A 441 -8.08 10.97 17.30
N ARG A 442 -8.29 9.83 16.63
CA ARG A 442 -7.77 8.55 17.09
C ARG A 442 -6.24 8.51 17.16
N LEU A 443 -5.56 9.08 16.18
CA LEU A 443 -4.09 9.19 16.19
C LEU A 443 -3.60 10.00 17.42
N LEU A 444 -4.24 11.14 17.70
CA LEU A 444 -3.90 11.97 18.85
C LEU A 444 -4.19 11.28 20.19
N GLU A 445 -5.29 10.52 20.31
CA GLU A 445 -5.58 9.70 21.49
C GLU A 445 -4.47 8.67 21.75
N ILE A 446 -4.01 7.99 20.69
CA ILE A 446 -2.90 7.03 20.80
C ILE A 446 -1.64 7.73 21.29
N TYR A 447 -1.25 8.86 20.69
CA TYR A 447 -0.07 9.60 21.14
C TYR A 447 -0.18 10.06 22.59
N ARG A 448 -1.34 10.57 23.03
CA ARG A 448 -1.55 10.95 24.43
C ARG A 448 -1.43 9.76 25.37
N SER A 449 -1.93 8.59 24.99
CA SER A 449 -1.83 7.38 25.82
C SER A 449 -0.40 6.84 25.95
N ILE A 450 0.47 7.14 24.97
CA ILE A 450 1.88 6.75 24.98
C ILE A 450 2.73 7.77 25.76
N ALA A 451 2.37 9.06 25.72
CA ALA A 451 3.12 10.13 26.39
C ALA A 451 2.88 10.22 27.91
N GLN A 452 1.87 9.50 28.44
CA GLN A 452 1.58 9.40 29.88
C GLN A 452 2.50 8.40 30.56
#